data_3bab4630c95d879ce1f5ac07b8b54705
#
_entry.id   3bab4630c95d879ce1f5ac07b8b54705
#
_cell.length_a   1.000
_cell.length_b   1.000
_cell.length_c   1.000
_cell.angle_alpha   90.00
_cell.angle_beta   90.00
_cell.angle_gamma   90.00
#
_symmetry.space_group_name_H-M   'P 1'
#
loop_
_entity.id
_entity.type
_entity.pdbx_description
1 polymer ?
#
loop_
_entity_poly.entity_id
_entity_poly.type
_entity_poly.pdbx_seq_one_letter_code
_entity_poly.pdbx_strand_id
1 'polypeptide(L)'
;MENKKVIQVKDLTKMYKLYDKPSDRLKEALGLTRKKLYKEHYALHDVNFDIYEGECVGIIGTNGSGKSTILKIITGVLTPTAGEVKVDGRISALLELGAGFNMEYSGLENVYLNGTMIGFSKEEIDARLNDILEFADIGDFIHQPVKTYSSGMFVRLAFAVAINIDPEILVVDEALSVGDVFFQAKCYHKFEEFKKQGKTILFVSCLLYTSPS
;
A
#
# COMPACT_ATOMS: atom_id res chain seq x y z
N MET A 1 -6.40 -19.40 22.51
CA MET A 1 -7.09 -19.03 21.26
C MET A 1 -6.03 -19.13 20.18
N GLU A 2 -6.24 -19.89 19.11
CA GLU A 2 -5.32 -19.86 17.97
C GLU A 2 -5.40 -18.46 17.34
N ASN A 3 -4.28 -17.76 17.28
CA ASN A 3 -4.23 -16.47 16.61
C ASN A 3 -4.54 -16.69 15.12
N LYS A 4 -5.54 -15.99 14.58
CA LYS A 4 -5.94 -16.05 13.17
C LYS A 4 -4.82 -15.48 12.30
N LYS A 5 -4.35 -16.26 11.29
CA LYS A 5 -3.40 -15.76 10.30
C LYS A 5 -4.13 -14.89 9.29
N VAL A 6 -3.72 -13.63 9.17
CA VAL A 6 -4.30 -12.66 8.23
C VAL A 6 -3.45 -12.45 6.98
N ILE A 7 -2.13 -12.67 7.06
CA ILE A 7 -1.25 -12.72 5.89
C ILE A 7 -0.39 -13.98 5.98
N GLN A 8 -0.36 -14.77 4.92
CA GLN A 8 0.48 -15.95 4.80
C GLN A 8 1.31 -15.85 3.54
N VAL A 9 2.62 -15.93 3.67
CA VAL A 9 3.59 -15.88 2.58
C VAL A 9 4.34 -17.18 2.54
N LYS A 10 4.29 -17.92 1.41
CA LYS A 10 4.93 -19.23 1.25
C LYS A 10 5.76 -19.30 -0.02
N ASP A 11 7.02 -19.65 0.14
CA ASP A 11 8.01 -19.90 -0.92
C ASP A 11 8.07 -18.75 -1.95
N LEU A 12 7.83 -17.52 -1.45
CA LEU A 12 7.62 -16.35 -2.28
C LEU A 12 8.90 -15.93 -2.99
N THR A 13 8.85 -15.97 -4.31
CA THR A 13 9.97 -15.59 -5.17
C THR A 13 9.51 -14.56 -6.20
N LYS A 14 10.26 -13.48 -6.35
CA LYS A 14 10.09 -12.50 -7.43
C LYS A 14 11.39 -12.29 -8.17
N MET A 15 11.41 -12.70 -9.42
CA MET A 15 12.53 -12.56 -10.34
C MET A 15 12.19 -11.57 -11.45
N TYR A 16 13.10 -10.68 -11.76
CA TYR A 16 13.06 -9.77 -12.89
C TYR A 16 14.09 -10.17 -13.94
N LYS A 17 13.67 -10.15 -15.21
CA LYS A 17 14.55 -10.32 -16.36
C LYS A 17 15.19 -8.99 -16.72
N LEU A 18 16.49 -8.84 -16.51
CA LEU A 18 17.25 -7.67 -16.87
C LEU A 18 17.91 -7.87 -18.24
N TYR A 19 17.48 -7.10 -19.23
CA TYR A 19 18.02 -7.13 -20.59
C TYR A 19 19.04 -6.00 -20.77
N ASP A 20 20.20 -6.31 -21.34
CA ASP A 20 21.22 -5.30 -21.62
C ASP A 20 20.79 -4.35 -22.77
N LYS A 21 19.90 -4.84 -23.67
CA LYS A 21 19.37 -4.04 -24.80
C LYS A 21 17.85 -4.26 -24.94
N PRO A 22 17.07 -3.21 -25.25
CA PRO A 22 15.63 -3.35 -25.52
C PRO A 22 15.31 -4.34 -26.65
N SER A 23 16.18 -4.43 -27.68
CA SER A 23 16.07 -5.39 -28.79
C SER A 23 16.13 -6.85 -28.35
N ASP A 24 16.79 -7.17 -27.25
CA ASP A 24 16.93 -8.53 -26.77
C ASP A 24 15.64 -9.04 -26.14
N ARG A 25 14.88 -8.15 -25.46
CA ARG A 25 13.53 -8.42 -25.00
C ARG A 25 12.59 -8.75 -26.15
N LEU A 26 12.68 -7.98 -27.25
CA LEU A 26 11.84 -8.21 -28.44
C LEU A 26 12.20 -9.54 -29.11
N LYS A 27 13.48 -9.85 -29.29
CA LYS A 27 13.92 -11.13 -29.86
C LYS A 27 13.47 -12.33 -29.07
N GLU A 28 13.50 -12.26 -27.71
CA GLU A 28 12.98 -13.32 -26.85
C GLU A 28 11.48 -13.45 -27.00
N ALA A 29 10.72 -12.33 -26.94
CA ALA A 29 9.27 -12.33 -27.08
C ALA A 29 8.77 -12.91 -28.40
N LEU A 30 9.55 -12.69 -29.50
CA LEU A 30 9.24 -13.23 -30.85
C LEU A 30 9.80 -14.64 -31.09
N GLY A 31 10.46 -15.24 -30.09
CA GLY A 31 11.07 -16.57 -30.24
C GLY A 31 12.23 -16.65 -31.24
N LEU A 32 12.83 -15.49 -31.61
CA LEU A 32 13.88 -15.40 -32.62
C LEU A 32 15.24 -15.95 -32.13
N THR A 33 15.36 -16.29 -30.87
CA THR A 33 16.58 -16.84 -30.28
C THR A 33 16.25 -17.94 -29.25
N ARG A 34 17.09 -18.98 -29.23
CA ARG A 34 17.08 -20.01 -28.16
C ARG A 34 18.03 -19.67 -27.01
N LYS A 35 18.83 -18.59 -27.14
CA LYS A 35 19.75 -18.17 -26.09
C LYS A 35 19.04 -17.27 -25.10
N LYS A 36 19.31 -17.47 -23.81
CA LYS A 36 18.87 -16.62 -22.71
C LYS A 36 19.62 -15.28 -22.82
N LEU A 37 18.89 -14.20 -23.19
CA LEU A 37 19.44 -12.87 -23.44
C LEU A 37 19.26 -11.92 -22.24
N TYR A 38 18.93 -12.45 -21.06
CA TYR A 38 18.70 -11.66 -19.85
C TYR A 38 19.49 -12.21 -18.67
N LYS A 39 19.76 -11.33 -17.71
CA LYS A 39 20.24 -11.69 -16.38
C LYS A 39 19.05 -11.78 -15.43
N GLU A 40 19.04 -12.81 -14.59
CA GLU A 40 18.04 -12.96 -13.54
C GLU A 40 18.42 -12.09 -12.35
N HIS A 41 17.49 -11.27 -11.93
CA HIS A 41 17.61 -10.48 -10.70
C HIS A 41 16.48 -10.88 -9.74
N TYR A 42 16.85 -11.50 -8.65
CA TYR A 42 15.91 -11.92 -7.62
C TYR A 42 15.72 -10.79 -6.61
N ALA A 43 14.55 -10.13 -6.68
CA ALA A 43 14.16 -9.13 -5.69
C ALA A 43 13.68 -9.79 -4.39
N LEU A 44 13.07 -10.98 -4.51
CA LEU A 44 12.68 -11.87 -3.42
C LEU A 44 13.04 -13.30 -3.80
N HIS A 45 13.53 -14.09 -2.85
CA HIS A 45 13.90 -15.48 -3.07
C HIS A 45 13.50 -16.33 -1.87
N ASP A 46 12.55 -17.24 -2.07
CA ASP A 46 12.10 -18.23 -1.08
C ASP A 46 11.72 -17.61 0.28
N VAL A 47 10.91 -16.53 0.26
CA VAL A 47 10.50 -15.80 1.46
C VAL A 47 9.29 -16.49 2.09
N ASN A 48 9.36 -16.76 3.39
CA ASN A 48 8.31 -17.43 4.15
C ASN A 48 8.06 -16.71 5.47
N PHE A 49 6.81 -16.29 5.72
CA PHE A 49 6.36 -15.77 7.01
C PHE A 49 4.83 -15.73 7.11
N ASP A 50 4.34 -15.64 8.33
CA ASP A 50 2.93 -15.42 8.64
C ASP A 50 2.78 -14.16 9.49
N ILE A 51 1.66 -13.44 9.33
CA ILE A 51 1.24 -12.33 10.19
C ILE A 51 -0.13 -12.67 10.76
N TYR A 52 -0.28 -12.48 12.06
CA TYR A 52 -1.51 -12.78 12.78
C TYR A 52 -2.32 -11.52 13.03
N GLU A 53 -3.62 -11.71 13.25
CA GLU A 53 -4.56 -10.63 13.55
C GLU A 53 -4.10 -9.82 14.77
N GLY A 54 -4.12 -8.49 14.63
CA GLY A 54 -3.70 -7.56 15.68
C GLY A 54 -2.19 -7.36 15.81
N GLU A 55 -1.37 -8.03 15.00
CA GLU A 55 0.07 -7.82 15.03
C GLU A 55 0.48 -6.50 14.37
N CYS A 56 1.56 -5.93 14.94
CA CYS A 56 2.24 -4.78 14.38
C CYS A 56 3.63 -5.22 13.93
N VAL A 57 3.81 -5.43 12.63
CA VAL A 57 5.01 -6.07 12.05
C VAL A 57 5.80 -5.05 11.23
N GLY A 58 7.12 -4.99 11.47
CA GLY A 58 8.04 -4.13 10.72
C GLY A 58 8.91 -4.92 9.74
N ILE A 59 8.89 -4.54 8.46
CA ILE A 59 9.84 -5.02 7.46
C ILE A 59 10.98 -4.00 7.37
N ILE A 60 12.17 -4.41 7.79
CA ILE A 60 13.36 -3.58 7.84
C ILE A 60 14.40 -4.06 6.83
N GLY A 61 15.08 -3.16 6.17
CA GLY A 61 16.15 -3.51 5.23
C GLY A 61 16.66 -2.29 4.46
N THR A 62 17.81 -2.44 3.83
CA THR A 62 18.43 -1.40 3.00
C THR A 62 17.61 -1.12 1.73
N ASN A 63 17.90 -0.02 1.04
CA ASN A 63 17.30 0.26 -0.27
C ASN A 63 17.67 -0.84 -1.26
N GLY A 64 16.67 -1.31 -2.04
CA GLY A 64 16.86 -2.43 -2.98
C GLY A 64 16.74 -3.83 -2.36
N SER A 65 16.48 -3.97 -1.06
CA SER A 65 16.33 -5.30 -0.41
C SER A 65 14.99 -6.00 -0.67
N GLY A 66 14.14 -5.46 -1.55
CA GLY A 66 12.86 -6.08 -1.92
C GLY A 66 11.66 -5.66 -1.07
N LYS A 67 11.79 -4.74 -0.12
CA LYS A 67 10.69 -4.28 0.76
C LYS A 67 9.44 -3.84 0.00
N SER A 68 9.59 -2.90 -0.93
CA SER A 68 8.45 -2.42 -1.74
C SER A 68 7.92 -3.51 -2.69
N THR A 69 8.78 -4.47 -3.09
CA THR A 69 8.36 -5.59 -3.92
C THR A 69 7.42 -6.53 -3.15
N ILE A 70 7.77 -6.89 -1.91
CA ILE A 70 6.94 -7.78 -1.10
C ILE A 70 5.62 -7.11 -0.73
N LEU A 71 5.64 -5.81 -0.42
CA LEU A 71 4.41 -5.07 -0.15
C LEU A 71 3.48 -5.03 -1.37
N LYS A 72 4.01 -4.75 -2.57
CA LYS A 72 3.22 -4.77 -3.82
C LYS A 72 2.63 -6.14 -4.11
N ILE A 73 3.28 -7.21 -3.69
CA ILE A 73 2.73 -8.57 -3.85
C ILE A 73 1.64 -8.81 -2.81
N ILE A 74 1.85 -8.46 -1.54
CA ILE A 74 0.85 -8.60 -0.47
C ILE A 74 -0.43 -7.80 -0.79
N THR A 75 -0.28 -6.59 -1.35
CA THR A 75 -1.42 -5.74 -1.75
C THR A 75 -2.06 -6.13 -3.08
N GLY A 76 -1.56 -7.17 -3.75
CA GLY A 76 -2.10 -7.65 -5.03
C GLY A 76 -1.72 -6.82 -6.26
N VAL A 77 -0.92 -5.76 -6.10
CA VAL A 77 -0.45 -4.90 -7.21
C VAL A 77 0.55 -5.62 -8.11
N LEU A 78 1.30 -6.56 -7.56
CA LEU A 78 2.36 -7.29 -8.28
C LEU A 78 2.20 -8.79 -8.11
N THR A 79 2.22 -9.53 -9.23
CA THR A 79 2.18 -10.99 -9.22
C THR A 79 3.57 -11.57 -8.91
N PRO A 80 3.70 -12.57 -8.03
CA PRO A 80 4.96 -13.26 -7.79
C PRO A 80 5.40 -14.10 -9.00
N THR A 81 6.67 -14.47 -9.04
CA THR A 81 7.21 -15.40 -10.04
C THR A 81 6.97 -16.86 -9.62
N ALA A 82 7.05 -17.14 -8.32
CA ALA A 82 6.74 -18.43 -7.72
C ALA A 82 6.30 -18.22 -6.27
N GLY A 83 5.69 -19.24 -5.66
CA GLY A 83 5.12 -19.17 -4.33
C GLY A 83 3.72 -18.54 -4.29
N GLU A 84 3.18 -18.39 -3.11
CA GLU A 84 1.85 -17.84 -2.92
C GLU A 84 1.79 -16.84 -1.76
N VAL A 85 0.85 -15.89 -1.87
CA VAL A 85 0.45 -14.99 -0.78
C VAL A 85 -1.05 -15.11 -0.60
N LYS A 86 -1.47 -15.34 0.64
CA LYS A 86 -2.89 -15.31 1.03
C LYS A 86 -3.11 -14.18 2.02
N VAL A 87 -4.12 -13.36 1.75
CA VAL A 87 -4.56 -12.28 2.63
C VAL A 87 -6.00 -12.54 3.00
N ASP A 88 -6.29 -12.54 4.30
CA ASP A 88 -7.63 -12.71 4.86
C ASP A 88 -8.02 -11.41 5.58
N GLY A 89 -8.79 -10.59 4.90
CA GLY A 89 -9.23 -9.26 5.35
C GLY A 89 -9.02 -8.17 4.31
N ARG A 90 -9.69 -7.04 4.52
CA ARG A 90 -9.56 -5.86 3.65
C ARG A 90 -8.29 -5.09 3.98
N ILE A 91 -7.47 -4.93 2.96
CA ILE A 91 -6.18 -4.27 3.09
C ILE A 91 -6.23 -2.85 2.54
N SER A 92 -5.79 -1.88 3.31
CA SER A 92 -5.50 -0.54 2.82
C SER A 92 -4.00 -0.29 2.84
N ALA A 93 -3.48 0.25 1.74
CA ALA A 93 -2.04 0.46 1.58
C ALA A 93 -1.73 1.93 1.32
N LEU A 94 -0.87 2.50 2.15
CA LEU A 94 -0.33 3.85 1.98
C LEU A 94 0.91 3.89 1.05
N LEU A 95 1.17 2.79 0.32
CA LEU A 95 2.35 2.62 -0.56
C LEU A 95 2.36 3.56 -1.76
N GLU A 96 1.20 3.80 -2.31
CA GLU A 96 0.98 4.61 -3.50
C GLU A 96 -0.24 5.49 -3.22
N LEU A 97 -0.05 6.51 -2.37
CA LEU A 97 -1.11 7.45 -2.01
C LEU A 97 -1.81 8.00 -3.25
N GLY A 98 -3.12 7.78 -3.34
CA GLY A 98 -3.92 8.16 -4.50
C GLY A 98 -3.81 7.21 -5.69
N ALA A 99 -3.19 6.04 -5.55
CA ALA A 99 -3.29 4.99 -6.57
C ALA A 99 -4.77 4.65 -6.77
N GLY A 100 -5.21 4.68 -8.02
CA GLY A 100 -6.62 4.49 -8.38
C GLY A 100 -7.47 5.76 -8.36
N PHE A 101 -6.93 6.92 -7.96
CA PHE A 101 -7.65 8.19 -8.14
C PHE A 101 -7.77 8.56 -9.60
N ASN A 102 -8.97 8.95 -10.02
CA ASN A 102 -9.22 9.54 -11.32
C ASN A 102 -9.10 11.07 -11.20
N MET A 103 -8.15 11.64 -11.92
CA MET A 103 -7.86 13.08 -11.86
C MET A 103 -9.01 13.96 -12.37
N GLU A 104 -9.89 13.41 -13.22
CA GLU A 104 -11.05 14.12 -13.76
C GLU A 104 -12.27 14.11 -12.81
N TYR A 105 -12.28 13.19 -11.83
CA TYR A 105 -13.32 13.09 -10.83
C TYR A 105 -13.10 14.07 -9.69
N SER A 106 -14.17 14.48 -9.03
CA SER A 106 -14.10 15.23 -7.78
C SER A 106 -13.44 14.41 -6.66
N GLY A 107 -13.01 15.10 -5.62
CA GLY A 107 -12.49 14.42 -4.43
C GLY A 107 -13.50 13.44 -3.85
N LEU A 108 -14.79 13.84 -3.79
CA LEU A 108 -15.86 13.00 -3.28
C LEU A 108 -16.06 11.73 -4.12
N GLU A 109 -16.08 11.85 -5.44
CA GLU A 109 -16.17 10.68 -6.34
C GLU A 109 -14.97 9.75 -6.18
N ASN A 110 -13.77 10.30 -5.95
CA ASN A 110 -12.58 9.50 -5.67
C ASN A 110 -12.62 8.79 -4.32
N VAL A 111 -13.26 9.37 -3.28
CA VAL A 111 -13.52 8.68 -2.01
C VAL A 111 -14.32 7.41 -2.25
N TYR A 112 -15.43 7.48 -2.99
CA TYR A 112 -16.24 6.30 -3.31
C TYR A 112 -15.54 5.32 -4.23
N LEU A 113 -14.84 5.81 -5.26
CA LEU A 113 -14.09 4.97 -6.18
C LEU A 113 -13.04 4.13 -5.43
N ASN A 114 -12.22 4.80 -4.61
CA ASN A 114 -11.15 4.13 -3.88
C ASN A 114 -11.70 3.18 -2.80
N GLY A 115 -12.72 3.60 -2.05
CA GLY A 115 -13.39 2.75 -1.07
C GLY A 115 -13.95 1.47 -1.68
N THR A 116 -14.60 1.58 -2.85
CA THR A 116 -15.13 0.43 -3.58
C THR A 116 -14.00 -0.49 -4.08
N MET A 117 -12.89 0.06 -4.55
CA MET A 117 -11.72 -0.73 -4.98
C MET A 117 -11.11 -1.55 -3.84
N ILE A 118 -11.16 -1.04 -2.59
CA ILE A 118 -10.71 -1.76 -1.38
C ILE A 118 -11.74 -2.82 -0.96
N GLY A 119 -12.97 -2.77 -1.49
CA GLY A 119 -14.02 -3.74 -1.22
C GLY A 119 -15.07 -3.29 -0.21
N PHE A 120 -15.20 -1.98 0.05
CA PHE A 120 -16.25 -1.41 0.89
C PHE A 120 -17.53 -1.13 0.08
N SER A 121 -18.69 -1.37 0.68
CA SER A 121 -19.97 -0.97 0.10
C SER A 121 -20.18 0.53 0.19
N LYS A 122 -21.14 1.06 -0.57
CA LYS A 122 -21.48 2.48 -0.51
C LYS A 122 -21.92 2.90 0.89
N GLU A 123 -22.71 2.07 1.55
CA GLU A 123 -23.24 2.32 2.90
C GLU A 123 -22.10 2.36 3.94
N GLU A 124 -21.10 1.49 3.79
CA GLU A 124 -19.91 1.49 4.65
C GLU A 124 -19.08 2.77 4.45
N ILE A 125 -18.95 3.23 3.20
CA ILE A 125 -18.25 4.47 2.86
C ILE A 125 -19.03 5.68 3.40
N ASP A 126 -20.37 5.72 3.22
CA ASP A 126 -21.24 6.79 3.72
C ASP A 126 -21.11 6.93 5.25
N ALA A 127 -21.02 5.81 5.98
CA ALA A 127 -20.83 5.81 7.42
C ALA A 127 -19.49 6.41 7.88
N ARG A 128 -18.47 6.43 7.01
CA ARG A 128 -17.12 6.95 7.30
C ARG A 128 -16.83 8.29 6.62
N LEU A 129 -17.76 8.76 5.79
CA LEU A 129 -17.52 9.93 4.94
C LEU A 129 -17.16 11.17 5.76
N ASN A 130 -17.87 11.45 6.83
CA ASN A 130 -17.59 12.60 7.68
C ASN A 130 -16.19 12.54 8.29
N ASP A 131 -15.76 11.38 8.77
CA ASP A 131 -14.41 11.18 9.33
C ASP A 131 -13.33 11.41 8.26
N ILE A 132 -13.58 10.93 7.03
CA ILE A 132 -12.68 11.15 5.89
C ILE A 132 -12.56 12.63 5.56
N LEU A 133 -13.69 13.34 5.46
CA LEU A 133 -13.73 14.77 5.11
C LEU A 133 -13.05 15.64 6.18
N GLU A 134 -13.35 15.39 7.46
CA GLU A 134 -12.73 16.08 8.59
C GLU A 134 -11.23 15.83 8.69
N PHE A 135 -10.80 14.58 8.41
CA PHE A 135 -9.38 14.24 8.42
C PHE A 135 -8.64 14.93 7.27
N ALA A 136 -9.19 14.89 6.04
CA ALA A 136 -8.60 15.49 4.84
C ALA A 136 -8.48 17.03 4.98
N ASP A 137 -9.46 17.68 5.59
CA ASP A 137 -9.48 19.11 5.86
C ASP A 137 -9.13 19.94 4.61
N ILE A 138 -9.86 19.71 3.52
CA ILE A 138 -9.70 20.41 2.23
C ILE A 138 -10.90 21.28 1.86
N GLY A 139 -11.89 21.36 2.75
CA GLY A 139 -13.08 22.20 2.57
C GLY A 139 -13.86 21.90 1.29
N ASP A 140 -14.38 22.96 0.66
CA ASP A 140 -15.23 22.85 -0.54
C ASP A 140 -14.52 22.27 -1.77
N PHE A 141 -13.18 22.18 -1.74
CA PHE A 141 -12.42 21.54 -2.81
C PHE A 141 -12.79 20.06 -3.00
N ILE A 142 -13.42 19.43 -2.01
CA ILE A 142 -13.90 18.05 -2.13
C ILE A 142 -14.84 17.86 -3.34
N HIS A 143 -15.55 18.89 -3.75
CA HIS A 143 -16.46 18.88 -4.89
C HIS A 143 -15.79 19.24 -6.23
N GLN A 144 -14.51 19.64 -6.20
CA GLN A 144 -13.76 19.99 -7.40
C GLN A 144 -12.97 18.79 -7.95
N PRO A 145 -12.69 18.75 -9.27
CA PRO A 145 -11.85 17.71 -9.86
C PRO A 145 -10.47 17.68 -9.22
N VAL A 146 -9.98 16.47 -8.92
CA VAL A 146 -8.69 16.26 -8.23
C VAL A 146 -7.51 16.86 -8.99
N LYS A 147 -7.57 16.97 -10.33
CA LYS A 147 -6.54 17.66 -11.13
C LYS A 147 -6.31 19.13 -10.74
N THR A 148 -7.27 19.77 -10.03
CA THR A 148 -7.13 21.15 -9.58
C THR A 148 -6.50 21.27 -8.19
N TYR A 149 -6.22 20.14 -7.53
CA TYR A 149 -5.68 20.10 -6.18
C TYR A 149 -4.20 20.48 -6.16
N SER A 150 -3.80 21.13 -5.07
CA SER A 150 -2.38 21.17 -4.73
C SER A 150 -1.87 19.77 -4.36
N SER A 151 -0.57 19.55 -4.43
CA SER A 151 0.04 18.28 -4.00
C SER A 151 -0.32 17.94 -2.54
N GLY A 152 -0.38 18.94 -1.67
CA GLY A 152 -0.78 18.75 -0.27
C GLY A 152 -2.23 18.31 -0.13
N MET A 153 -3.17 18.92 -0.85
CA MET A 153 -4.59 18.53 -0.83
C MET A 153 -4.79 17.11 -1.36
N PHE A 154 -4.09 16.77 -2.44
CA PHE A 154 -4.12 15.42 -3.01
C PHE A 154 -3.69 14.36 -1.98
N VAL A 155 -2.54 14.59 -1.35
CA VAL A 155 -1.99 13.69 -0.33
C VAL A 155 -2.90 13.58 0.88
N ARG A 156 -3.44 14.71 1.37
CA ARG A 156 -4.37 14.75 2.51
C ARG A 156 -5.62 13.91 2.23
N LEU A 157 -6.24 14.07 1.04
CA LEU A 157 -7.42 13.28 0.69
C LEU A 157 -7.09 11.81 0.53
N ALA A 158 -6.03 11.46 -0.20
CA ALA A 158 -5.63 10.07 -0.41
C ALA A 158 -5.33 9.35 0.90
N PHE A 159 -4.63 10.03 1.82
CA PHE A 159 -4.35 9.52 3.14
C PHE A 159 -5.61 9.39 4.01
N ALA A 160 -6.49 10.41 3.96
CA ALA A 160 -7.74 10.40 4.71
C ALA A 160 -8.62 9.21 4.33
N VAL A 161 -8.74 8.91 3.03
CA VAL A 161 -9.47 7.73 2.54
C VAL A 161 -8.83 6.47 3.08
N ALA A 162 -7.53 6.27 2.83
CA ALA A 162 -6.84 5.04 3.16
C ALA A 162 -6.90 4.68 4.66
N ILE A 163 -6.90 5.70 5.55
CA ILE A 163 -6.84 5.48 6.99
C ILE A 163 -8.21 5.48 7.67
N ASN A 164 -9.19 6.25 7.18
CA ASN A 164 -10.50 6.37 7.84
C ASN A 164 -11.56 5.40 7.30
N ILE A 165 -11.27 4.67 6.22
CA ILE A 165 -12.18 3.64 5.70
C ILE A 165 -12.26 2.40 6.62
N ASP A 166 -11.44 2.36 7.67
CA ASP A 166 -11.41 1.33 8.70
C ASP A 166 -11.03 -0.08 8.18
N PRO A 167 -9.87 -0.23 7.53
CA PRO A 167 -9.40 -1.51 7.03
C PRO A 167 -9.06 -2.46 8.19
N GLU A 168 -9.06 -3.78 7.93
CA GLU A 168 -8.60 -4.80 8.89
C GLU A 168 -7.07 -4.87 8.94
N ILE A 169 -6.43 -4.59 7.78
CA ILE A 169 -4.98 -4.60 7.64
C ILE A 169 -4.53 -3.28 7.03
N LEU A 170 -3.63 -2.57 7.71
CA LEU A 170 -3.04 -1.34 7.22
C LEU A 170 -1.57 -1.58 6.84
N VAL A 171 -1.23 -1.26 5.59
CA VAL A 171 0.17 -1.33 5.09
C VAL A 171 0.72 0.08 4.93
N VAL A 172 1.82 0.34 5.61
CA VAL A 172 2.47 1.66 5.67
C VAL A 172 3.89 1.55 5.14
N ASP A 173 4.21 2.28 4.10
CA ASP A 173 5.58 2.50 3.64
C ASP A 173 6.03 3.89 4.12
N GLU A 174 7.29 4.17 4.23
CA GLU A 174 7.96 5.43 4.65
C GLU A 174 7.14 6.75 4.48
N ALA A 175 5.90 6.63 4.00
CA ALA A 175 4.96 7.69 3.64
C ALA A 175 4.49 8.58 4.82
N LEU A 176 4.90 8.29 6.06
CA LEU A 176 4.56 9.12 7.24
C LEU A 176 5.22 10.51 7.21
N SER A 177 6.16 10.75 6.30
CA SER A 177 6.83 12.04 6.13
C SER A 177 6.09 13.00 5.18
N VAL A 178 4.83 12.70 4.83
CA VAL A 178 4.05 13.46 3.86
C VAL A 178 3.15 14.48 4.56
N GLY A 179 3.02 15.65 3.96
CA GLY A 179 2.19 16.74 4.49
C GLY A 179 2.94 17.65 5.47
N ASP A 180 2.22 18.58 6.07
CA ASP A 180 2.75 19.47 7.10
C ASP A 180 2.80 18.79 8.48
N VAL A 181 3.46 19.44 9.44
CA VAL A 181 3.66 18.91 10.80
C VAL A 181 2.34 18.59 11.51
N PHE A 182 1.29 19.39 11.28
CA PHE A 182 -0.02 19.16 11.90
C PHE A 182 -0.72 17.95 11.31
N PHE A 183 -0.62 17.78 10.00
CA PHE A 183 -1.16 16.59 9.33
C PHE A 183 -0.43 15.32 9.75
N GLN A 184 0.90 15.39 9.85
CA GLN A 184 1.69 14.26 10.38
C GLN A 184 1.26 13.88 11.80
N ALA A 185 1.02 14.86 12.68
CA ALA A 185 0.51 14.59 14.03
C ALA A 185 -0.85 13.89 14.02
N LYS A 186 -1.81 14.31 13.15
CA LYS A 186 -3.09 13.60 12.95
C LYS A 186 -2.87 12.16 12.51
N CYS A 187 -1.92 11.92 11.58
CA CYS A 187 -1.60 10.57 11.10
C CYS A 187 -1.06 9.69 12.24
N TYR A 188 -0.11 10.17 13.03
CA TYR A 188 0.43 9.43 14.17
C TYR A 188 -0.64 9.08 15.21
N HIS A 189 -1.52 10.03 15.54
CA HIS A 189 -2.63 9.79 16.45
C HIS A 189 -3.53 8.66 15.95
N LYS A 190 -3.84 8.65 14.66
CA LYS A 190 -4.68 7.62 14.04
C LYS A 190 -4.01 6.23 14.04
N PHE A 191 -2.70 6.17 13.86
CA PHE A 191 -1.96 4.90 14.00
C PHE A 191 -2.01 4.36 15.43
N GLU A 192 -1.86 5.22 16.44
CA GLU A 192 -1.99 4.82 17.84
C GLU A 192 -3.42 4.32 18.16
N GLU A 193 -4.44 4.92 17.55
CA GLU A 193 -5.82 4.42 17.65
C GLU A 193 -5.95 3.01 17.06
N PHE A 194 -5.44 2.78 15.85
CA PHE A 194 -5.47 1.46 15.22
C PHE A 194 -4.77 0.40 16.06
N LYS A 195 -3.60 0.73 16.60
CA LYS A 195 -2.87 -0.16 17.49
C LYS A 195 -3.67 -0.50 18.75
N LYS A 196 -4.32 0.50 19.37
CA LYS A 196 -5.21 0.28 20.53
C LYS A 196 -6.45 -0.56 20.20
N GLN A 197 -6.96 -0.46 18.98
CA GLN A 197 -8.10 -1.25 18.49
C GLN A 197 -7.70 -2.68 18.09
N GLY A 198 -6.41 -3.04 18.17
CA GLY A 198 -5.93 -4.36 17.78
C GLY A 198 -5.96 -4.61 16.26
N LYS A 199 -5.90 -3.56 15.44
CA LYS A 199 -5.79 -3.70 13.98
C LYS A 199 -4.41 -4.23 13.59
N THR A 200 -4.36 -5.00 12.51
CA THR A 200 -3.08 -5.48 11.98
C THR A 200 -2.37 -4.38 11.19
N ILE A 201 -1.11 -4.12 11.50
CA ILE A 201 -0.34 -3.06 10.87
C ILE A 201 0.99 -3.61 10.36
N LEU A 202 1.28 -3.39 9.07
CA LEU A 202 2.54 -3.76 8.44
C LEU A 202 3.31 -2.50 8.05
N PHE A 203 4.45 -2.27 8.71
CA PHE A 203 5.31 -1.13 8.42
C PHE A 203 6.49 -1.53 7.55
N VAL A 204 6.89 -0.62 6.66
CA VAL A 204 8.19 -0.70 6.01
C VAL A 204 9.00 0.54 6.33
N SER A 205 10.23 0.33 6.79
CA SER A 205 11.15 1.42 7.06
C SER A 205 12.57 1.05 6.66
N CYS A 206 13.32 2.02 6.15
CA CYS A 206 14.75 1.87 6.00
C CYS A 206 15.54 2.34 7.24
N LEU A 207 14.88 2.96 8.21
CA LEU A 207 15.47 3.41 9.46
C LEU A 207 14.69 2.89 10.66
N LEU A 208 15.41 2.36 11.64
CA LEU A 208 14.88 2.10 12.98
C LEU A 208 14.54 3.44 13.64
N TYR A 209 13.30 3.90 13.54
CA TYR A 209 12.80 4.89 14.47
C TYR A 209 12.60 4.19 15.82
N THR A 210 13.56 4.33 16.69
CA THR A 210 13.33 4.06 18.11
C THR A 210 12.31 5.06 18.59
N SER A 211 11.10 4.59 18.93
CA SER A 211 10.14 5.41 19.68
C SER A 211 10.85 5.92 20.93
N PRO A 212 10.79 7.23 21.23
CA PRO A 212 11.19 7.68 22.56
C PRO A 212 10.27 7.02 23.57
N SER A 213 10.87 6.30 24.51
CA SER A 213 10.24 5.69 25.67
C SER A 213 9.67 6.75 26.61
#